data_39ded159271c689dcbbb2e68cda22b51
#
_entry.id   39ded159271c689dcbbb2e68cda22b51
#
_cell.length_a   1.000
_cell.length_b   1.000
_cell.length_c   1.000
_cell.angle_alpha   90.00
_cell.angle_beta   90.00
_cell.angle_gamma   90.00
#
_symmetry.space_group_name_H-M   'P 1'
#
loop_
_entity.id
_entity.type
_entity.pdbx_description
1 polymer ?
#
loop_
_entity_poly.entity_id
_entity_poly.type
_entity_poly.pdbx_seq_one_letter_code
_entity_poly.pdbx_strand_id
1 'polypeptide(L)'
;MLRDRETAKEDFLMKKRLTVFLALCLTLVSLSAAIAETVSEPLQVDLDLSQMSGTIVYAEVYNLMYDPAPYLGKVLRIRGYYSFFRDPVTDSVYYACVIPDATACCMQGIEFVPAEEPADPDHYLEDSADLTVTGRLEMYDDNGVSYLHLVNADVQLNPET
;
A
#
# COMPACT_ATOMS: atom_id res chain seq x y z
N MET A 1 28.78 -66.49 -17.87
CA MET A 1 29.43 -65.79 -16.72
C MET A 1 29.86 -64.33 -16.98
N LEU A 2 30.20 -63.95 -18.21
CA LEU A 2 30.55 -62.53 -18.53
C LEU A 2 29.31 -61.67 -18.87
N ARG A 3 28.27 -62.25 -19.45
CA ARG A 3 27.04 -61.58 -19.88
C ARG A 3 26.13 -61.12 -18.73
N ASP A 4 26.17 -61.85 -17.61
CA ASP A 4 25.39 -61.48 -16.42
C ASP A 4 25.97 -60.30 -15.66
N ARG A 5 27.27 -60.01 -15.81
CA ARG A 5 27.90 -58.83 -15.17
C ARG A 5 27.64 -57.54 -15.95
N GLU A 6 27.44 -57.60 -17.25
CA GLU A 6 27.12 -56.41 -18.06
C GLU A 6 25.69 -55.99 -17.84
N THR A 7 24.73 -56.91 -17.79
CA THR A 7 23.31 -56.57 -17.52
C THR A 7 23.12 -55.98 -16.13
N ALA A 8 23.85 -56.48 -15.13
CA ALA A 8 23.79 -55.93 -13.76
C ALA A 8 24.38 -54.50 -13.64
N LYS A 9 25.40 -54.19 -14.50
CA LYS A 9 25.97 -52.84 -14.56
C LYS A 9 25.04 -51.84 -15.25
N GLU A 10 24.39 -52.25 -16.30
CA GLU A 10 23.40 -51.43 -17.03
C GLU A 10 22.19 -51.13 -16.15
N ASP A 11 21.66 -52.11 -15.45
CA ASP A 11 20.56 -51.94 -14.50
C ASP A 11 20.93 -51.00 -13.32
N PHE A 12 22.14 -51.12 -12.81
CA PHE A 12 22.62 -50.23 -11.74
C PHE A 12 22.78 -48.77 -12.22
N LEU A 13 23.33 -48.56 -13.41
CA LEU A 13 23.48 -47.25 -14.03
C LEU A 13 22.13 -46.62 -14.36
N MET A 14 21.18 -47.41 -14.84
CA MET A 14 19.83 -46.95 -15.20
C MET A 14 19.05 -46.50 -13.93
N LYS A 15 19.14 -47.30 -12.84
CA LYS A 15 18.55 -46.93 -11.54
C LYS A 15 19.17 -45.69 -10.95
N LYS A 16 20.49 -45.49 -11.07
CA LYS A 16 21.20 -44.32 -10.58
C LYS A 16 20.82 -43.04 -11.39
N ARG A 17 20.66 -43.16 -12.69
CA ARG A 17 20.18 -42.06 -13.55
C ARG A 17 18.74 -41.71 -13.23
N LEU A 18 17.88 -42.69 -13.02
CA LEU A 18 16.47 -42.46 -12.66
C LEU A 18 16.31 -41.75 -11.31
N THR A 19 17.14 -42.13 -10.30
CA THR A 19 17.15 -41.50 -8.98
C THR A 19 17.63 -40.03 -9.05
N VAL A 20 18.64 -39.74 -9.87
CA VAL A 20 19.14 -38.37 -10.07
C VAL A 20 18.11 -37.53 -10.79
N PHE A 21 17.43 -38.07 -11.80
CA PHE A 21 16.33 -37.36 -12.51
C PHE A 21 15.15 -37.08 -11.56
N LEU A 22 14.77 -38.05 -10.73
CA LEU A 22 13.68 -37.88 -9.77
C LEU A 22 14.02 -36.83 -8.71
N ALA A 23 15.28 -36.83 -8.22
CA ALA A 23 15.76 -35.81 -7.28
C ALA A 23 15.80 -34.40 -7.92
N LEU A 24 16.24 -34.29 -9.17
CA LEU A 24 16.28 -33.01 -9.90
C LEU A 24 14.88 -32.46 -10.19
N CYS A 25 13.91 -33.32 -10.51
CA CYS A 25 12.52 -32.90 -10.70
C CYS A 25 11.87 -32.42 -9.40
N LEU A 26 12.16 -33.09 -8.26
CA LEU A 26 11.66 -32.69 -6.95
C LEU A 26 12.22 -31.33 -6.48
N THR A 27 13.48 -31.00 -6.81
CA THR A 27 14.06 -29.69 -6.48
C THR A 27 13.53 -28.58 -7.37
N LEU A 28 13.14 -28.85 -8.61
CA LEU A 28 12.52 -27.87 -9.52
C LEU A 28 11.09 -27.53 -9.12
N VAL A 29 10.33 -28.46 -8.56
CA VAL A 29 8.95 -28.23 -8.09
C VAL A 29 8.94 -27.38 -6.80
N SER A 30 9.96 -27.50 -5.95
CA SER A 30 10.06 -26.70 -4.72
C SER A 30 10.48 -25.24 -4.97
N LEU A 31 11.05 -24.91 -6.12
CA LEU A 31 11.46 -23.54 -6.45
C LEU A 31 10.31 -22.69 -7.05
N SER A 32 9.22 -23.33 -7.48
CA SER A 32 8.05 -22.64 -8.03
C SER A 32 7.09 -22.07 -6.98
N ALA A 33 7.29 -22.36 -5.70
CA ALA A 33 6.39 -21.94 -4.61
C ALA A 33 6.81 -20.62 -3.92
N ALA A 34 7.87 -19.95 -4.40
CA ALA A 34 8.43 -18.76 -3.73
C ALA A 34 8.11 -17.43 -4.44
N ILE A 35 7.25 -17.43 -5.47
CA ILE A 35 6.70 -16.19 -6.02
C ILE A 35 5.21 -16.14 -5.62
N ALA A 36 4.95 -16.02 -4.33
CA ALA A 36 3.74 -15.38 -3.89
C ALA A 36 3.96 -13.86 -4.07
N GLU A 37 3.70 -13.36 -5.28
CA GLU A 37 3.35 -11.95 -5.42
C GLU A 37 2.19 -11.74 -4.45
N THR A 38 2.40 -10.94 -3.42
CA THR A 38 1.32 -10.37 -2.64
C THR A 38 0.56 -9.44 -3.60
N VAL A 39 -0.35 -10.01 -4.38
CA VAL A 39 -1.41 -9.25 -5.03
C VAL A 39 -2.23 -8.74 -3.85
N SER A 40 -1.93 -7.52 -3.42
CA SER A 40 -2.78 -6.76 -2.53
C SER A 40 -4.14 -6.68 -3.21
N GLU A 41 -5.14 -7.38 -2.67
CA GLU A 41 -6.51 -7.19 -3.16
C GLU A 41 -6.81 -5.69 -3.12
N PRO A 42 -7.37 -5.12 -4.20
CA PRO A 42 -7.71 -3.71 -4.21
C PRO A 42 -8.62 -3.42 -3.02
N LEU A 43 -8.25 -2.44 -2.20
CA LEU A 43 -9.02 -2.01 -1.05
C LEU A 43 -10.45 -1.71 -1.50
N GLN A 44 -11.43 -2.46 -0.98
CA GLN A 44 -12.83 -2.14 -1.24
C GLN A 44 -13.14 -0.79 -0.60
N VAL A 45 -13.45 0.21 -1.41
CA VAL A 45 -13.74 1.58 -0.96
C VAL A 45 -15.15 1.65 -0.40
N ASP A 46 -15.28 2.08 0.87
CA ASP A 46 -16.57 2.24 1.55
C ASP A 46 -17.17 3.62 1.26
N LEU A 47 -16.33 4.65 1.08
CA LEU A 47 -16.76 6.01 0.76
C LEU A 47 -15.80 6.64 -0.26
N ASP A 48 -16.29 6.91 -1.46
CA ASP A 48 -15.54 7.55 -2.55
C ASP A 48 -15.93 9.02 -2.69
N LEU A 49 -15.03 9.92 -2.28
CA LEU A 49 -15.16 11.36 -2.39
C LEU A 49 -14.40 11.94 -3.61
N SER A 50 -13.60 11.11 -4.31
CA SER A 50 -12.70 11.58 -5.37
C SER A 50 -13.41 12.15 -6.60
N GLN A 51 -14.69 11.76 -6.80
CA GLN A 51 -15.50 12.20 -7.93
C GLN A 51 -16.49 13.34 -7.57
N MET A 52 -16.46 13.79 -6.32
CA MET A 52 -17.34 14.84 -5.83
C MET A 52 -16.73 16.23 -6.07
N SER A 53 -17.57 17.26 -6.05
CA SER A 53 -17.06 18.63 -6.12
C SER A 53 -16.26 18.98 -4.87
N GLY A 54 -15.23 19.82 -4.99
CA GLY A 54 -14.39 20.23 -3.87
C GLY A 54 -15.18 20.74 -2.65
N THR A 55 -16.30 21.44 -2.87
CA THR A 55 -17.18 21.90 -1.79
C THR A 55 -17.80 20.73 -1.00
N ILE A 56 -18.20 19.65 -1.68
CA ILE A 56 -18.78 18.48 -1.02
C ILE A 56 -17.69 17.73 -0.28
N VAL A 57 -16.53 17.52 -0.92
CA VAL A 57 -15.38 16.86 -0.28
C VAL A 57 -14.96 17.62 0.98
N TYR A 58 -14.83 18.93 0.89
CA TYR A 58 -14.50 19.78 2.04
C TYR A 58 -15.50 19.60 3.20
N ALA A 59 -16.81 19.63 2.90
CA ALA A 59 -17.85 19.46 3.91
C ALA A 59 -17.83 18.06 4.56
N GLU A 60 -17.59 16.99 3.76
CA GLU A 60 -17.52 15.64 4.27
C GLU A 60 -16.26 15.41 5.13
N VAL A 61 -15.11 15.95 4.72
CA VAL A 61 -13.88 15.89 5.54
C VAL A 61 -14.06 16.70 6.83
N TYR A 62 -14.74 17.84 6.80
CA TYR A 62 -15.09 18.57 8.00
C TYR A 62 -15.97 17.74 8.96
N ASN A 63 -17.03 17.10 8.44
CA ASN A 63 -17.91 16.23 9.24
C ASN A 63 -17.14 15.06 9.86
N LEU A 64 -16.27 14.42 9.08
CA LEU A 64 -15.42 13.33 9.53
C LEU A 64 -14.48 13.74 10.66
N MET A 65 -13.91 14.93 10.59
CA MET A 65 -13.04 15.46 11.64
C MET A 65 -13.82 15.87 12.89
N TYR A 66 -15.07 16.32 12.73
CA TYR A 66 -15.93 16.73 13.85
C TYR A 66 -16.54 15.52 14.59
N ASP A 67 -17.01 14.51 13.86
CA ASP A 67 -17.55 13.25 14.42
C ASP A 67 -16.97 12.04 13.64
N PRO A 68 -15.78 11.56 14.00
CA PRO A 68 -15.12 10.48 13.29
C PRO A 68 -15.77 9.10 13.48
N ALA A 69 -16.57 8.90 14.53
CA ALA A 69 -17.06 7.59 14.91
C ALA A 69 -17.78 6.81 13.79
N PRO A 70 -18.62 7.43 12.94
CA PRO A 70 -19.25 6.73 11.81
C PRO A 70 -18.30 6.29 10.70
N TYR A 71 -17.07 6.85 10.65
CA TYR A 71 -16.10 6.66 9.57
C TYR A 71 -14.93 5.76 9.97
N LEU A 72 -14.66 5.59 11.27
CA LEU A 72 -13.54 4.78 11.74
C LEU A 72 -13.60 3.35 11.21
N GLY A 73 -12.45 2.87 10.73
CA GLY A 73 -12.27 1.55 10.13
C GLY A 73 -12.72 1.44 8.67
N LYS A 74 -13.40 2.45 8.11
CA LYS A 74 -13.80 2.47 6.71
C LYS A 74 -12.63 2.82 5.79
N VAL A 75 -12.67 2.29 4.58
CA VAL A 75 -11.76 2.67 3.50
C VAL A 75 -12.33 3.86 2.76
N LEU A 76 -11.63 4.97 2.81
CA LEU A 76 -12.00 6.21 2.15
C LEU A 76 -11.12 6.45 0.93
N ARG A 77 -11.69 7.06 -0.12
CA ARG A 77 -10.96 7.59 -1.27
C ARG A 77 -11.23 9.07 -1.39
N ILE A 78 -10.18 9.89 -1.32
CA ILE A 78 -10.26 11.34 -1.25
C ILE A 78 -9.30 11.94 -2.28
N ARG A 79 -9.74 12.94 -3.05
CA ARG A 79 -8.90 13.74 -3.92
C ARG A 79 -8.59 15.09 -3.29
N GLY A 80 -7.35 15.53 -3.39
CA GLY A 80 -6.89 16.81 -2.88
C GLY A 80 -5.48 17.12 -3.37
N TYR A 81 -4.79 17.94 -2.60
CA TYR A 81 -3.42 18.35 -2.91
C TYR A 81 -2.45 17.79 -1.85
N TYR A 82 -1.29 17.37 -2.31
CA TYR A 82 -0.23 16.91 -1.42
C TYR A 82 0.32 18.05 -0.58
N SER A 83 0.58 17.76 0.67
CA SER A 83 1.39 18.59 1.56
C SER A 83 2.11 17.70 2.56
N PHE A 84 3.23 18.17 3.09
CA PHE A 84 3.93 17.47 4.16
C PHE A 84 4.40 18.45 5.23
N PHE A 85 4.62 17.90 6.42
CA PHE A 85 5.17 18.63 7.56
C PHE A 85 6.23 17.76 8.24
N ARG A 86 7.40 18.36 8.48
CA ARG A 86 8.44 17.75 9.33
C ARG A 86 8.44 18.40 10.70
N ASP A 87 8.22 17.60 11.72
CA ASP A 87 8.29 18.07 13.10
C ASP A 87 9.76 18.36 13.45
N PRO A 88 10.09 19.61 13.81
CA PRO A 88 11.47 19.99 14.13
C PRO A 88 11.99 19.40 15.46
N VAL A 89 11.12 18.84 16.31
CA VAL A 89 11.47 18.27 17.60
C VAL A 89 11.69 16.76 17.52
N THR A 90 10.78 16.06 16.85
CA THR A 90 10.80 14.59 16.74
C THR A 90 11.45 14.10 15.45
N ASP A 91 11.67 14.99 14.49
CA ASP A 91 12.13 14.70 13.13
C ASP A 91 11.18 13.81 12.31
N SER A 92 9.95 13.62 12.82
CA SER A 92 8.90 12.85 12.14
C SER A 92 8.34 13.62 10.95
N VAL A 93 8.03 12.90 9.86
CA VAL A 93 7.38 13.46 8.67
C VAL A 93 5.93 13.00 8.64
N TYR A 94 5.03 13.95 8.39
CA TYR A 94 3.60 13.75 8.26
C TYR A 94 3.16 14.17 6.86
N TYR A 95 2.45 13.31 6.16
CA TYR A 95 1.90 13.59 4.83
C TYR A 95 0.42 13.86 4.94
N ALA A 96 -0.08 14.84 4.19
CA ALA A 96 -1.48 15.22 4.20
C ALA A 96 -2.05 15.37 2.79
N CYS A 97 -3.32 14.95 2.64
CA CYS A 97 -4.17 15.31 1.53
C CYS A 97 -4.98 16.53 1.94
N VAL A 98 -4.73 17.66 1.30
CA VAL A 98 -5.32 18.97 1.63
C VAL A 98 -6.42 19.30 0.64
N ILE A 99 -7.59 19.68 1.16
CA ILE A 99 -8.78 20.03 0.41
C ILE A 99 -9.11 21.49 0.66
N PRO A 100 -9.04 22.38 -0.36
CA PRO A 100 -9.47 23.76 -0.22
C PRO A 100 -11.00 23.86 -0.20
N ASP A 101 -11.52 24.89 0.49
CA ASP A 101 -12.93 25.27 0.34
C ASP A 101 -13.20 25.90 -1.05
N ALA A 102 -14.47 26.21 -1.34
CA ALA A 102 -14.89 26.77 -2.62
C ALA A 102 -14.21 28.12 -2.96
N THR A 103 -13.69 28.83 -1.99
CA THR A 103 -13.02 30.13 -2.14
C THR A 103 -11.50 30.03 -2.03
N ALA A 104 -11.00 28.84 -1.72
CA ALA A 104 -9.59 28.55 -1.44
C ALA A 104 -8.99 29.42 -0.30
N CYS A 105 -9.84 29.96 0.58
CA CYS A 105 -9.38 30.73 1.73
C CYS A 105 -9.20 29.88 2.99
N CYS A 106 -9.83 28.71 3.04
CA CYS A 106 -9.72 27.76 4.13
C CYS A 106 -9.39 26.37 3.57
N MET A 107 -8.59 25.62 4.32
CA MET A 107 -8.18 24.28 3.92
C MET A 107 -8.47 23.31 5.05
N GLN A 108 -8.92 22.11 4.68
CA GLN A 108 -8.96 20.94 5.55
C GLN A 108 -7.90 19.96 5.08
N GLY A 109 -7.27 19.24 5.99
CA GLY A 109 -6.30 18.21 5.63
C GLY A 109 -6.59 16.93 6.39
N ILE A 110 -6.40 15.82 5.73
CA ILE A 110 -6.37 14.53 6.39
C ILE A 110 -4.98 13.92 6.19
N GLU A 111 -4.40 13.51 7.30
CA GLU A 111 -3.10 12.83 7.29
C GLU A 111 -3.22 11.45 6.61
N PHE A 112 -2.16 11.01 5.96
CA PHE A 112 -2.07 9.64 5.44
C PHE A 112 -0.70 9.03 5.66
N VAL A 113 -0.69 7.71 5.86
CA VAL A 113 0.51 6.88 5.96
C VAL A 113 0.55 5.99 4.73
N PRO A 114 1.51 6.19 3.81
CA PRO A 114 1.63 5.38 2.61
C PRO A 114 1.77 3.89 2.94
N ALA A 115 1.23 3.02 2.08
CA ALA A 115 1.36 1.56 2.22
C ALA A 115 2.82 1.10 2.08
N GLU A 116 3.61 1.82 1.29
CA GLU A 116 5.05 1.63 1.14
C GLU A 116 5.76 2.88 1.65
N GLU A 117 6.79 2.68 2.49
CA GLU A 117 7.58 3.78 3.01
C GLU A 117 8.35 4.48 1.88
N PRO A 118 8.23 5.81 1.72
CA PRO A 118 8.95 6.55 0.70
C PRO A 118 10.46 6.43 0.87
N ALA A 119 11.19 6.23 -0.24
CA ALA A 119 12.64 6.13 -0.23
C ALA A 119 13.32 7.44 0.22
N ASP A 120 12.69 8.57 -0.05
CA ASP A 120 13.06 9.90 0.43
C ASP A 120 11.83 10.57 1.04
N PRO A 121 11.71 10.59 2.38
CA PRO A 121 10.54 11.16 3.05
C PRO A 121 10.32 12.66 2.80
N ASP A 122 11.39 13.44 2.58
CA ASP A 122 11.29 14.87 2.32
C ASP A 122 10.90 15.22 0.88
N HIS A 123 11.12 14.27 -0.04
CA HIS A 123 10.84 14.44 -1.47
C HIS A 123 9.94 13.30 -1.97
N TYR A 124 8.96 12.88 -1.15
CA TYR A 124 8.04 11.84 -1.54
C TYR A 124 7.23 12.21 -2.80
N LEU A 125 6.65 13.40 -2.81
CA LEU A 125 5.93 14.00 -3.94
C LEU A 125 6.27 15.48 -4.04
N GLU A 126 5.97 16.10 -5.18
CA GLU A 126 6.06 17.55 -5.31
C GLU A 126 4.98 18.24 -4.46
N ASP A 127 5.34 19.33 -3.78
CA ASP A 127 4.40 20.10 -2.98
C ASP A 127 3.23 20.60 -3.85
N SER A 128 2.02 20.51 -3.30
CA SER A 128 0.76 20.84 -4.00
C SER A 128 0.43 19.96 -5.21
N ALA A 129 1.08 18.79 -5.38
CA ALA A 129 0.69 17.84 -6.41
C ALA A 129 -0.77 17.39 -6.21
N ASP A 130 -1.55 17.35 -7.31
CA ASP A 130 -2.92 16.83 -7.29
C ASP A 130 -2.87 15.31 -7.15
N LEU A 131 -3.50 14.78 -6.11
CA LEU A 131 -3.46 13.36 -5.79
C LEU A 131 -4.81 12.82 -5.34
N THR A 132 -4.95 11.51 -5.46
CA THR A 132 -6.03 10.72 -4.86
C THR A 132 -5.42 9.74 -3.87
N VAL A 133 -5.89 9.79 -2.63
CA VAL A 133 -5.48 8.90 -1.55
C VAL A 133 -6.61 7.93 -1.23
N THR A 134 -6.29 6.63 -1.17
CA THR A 134 -7.23 5.59 -0.74
C THR A 134 -6.63 4.86 0.46
N GLY A 135 -7.27 4.94 1.61
CA GLY A 135 -6.75 4.32 2.83
C GLY A 135 -7.83 4.08 3.87
N ARG A 136 -7.50 3.31 4.89
CA ARG A 136 -8.40 3.04 6.02
C ARG A 136 -8.29 4.16 7.04
N LEU A 137 -9.44 4.73 7.44
CA LEU A 137 -9.47 5.75 8.46
C LEU A 137 -9.24 5.14 9.84
N GLU A 138 -8.21 5.61 10.51
CA GLU A 138 -7.91 5.25 11.88
C GLU A 138 -7.67 6.51 12.72
N MET A 139 -7.72 6.35 14.03
CA MET A 139 -7.43 7.41 14.99
C MET A 139 -6.25 6.97 15.85
N TYR A 140 -5.31 7.87 16.07
CA TYR A 140 -4.19 7.65 16.98
C TYR A 140 -4.10 8.79 18.00
N ASP A 141 -3.42 8.53 19.11
CA ASP A 141 -3.15 9.53 20.14
C ASP A 141 -1.67 9.91 20.12
N ASP A 142 -1.42 11.20 20.11
CA ASP A 142 -0.08 11.73 20.30
C ASP A 142 -0.09 12.76 21.43
N ASN A 143 0.57 12.43 22.53
CA ASN A 143 0.68 13.26 23.72
C ASN A 143 -0.67 13.73 24.32
N GLY A 144 -1.73 12.89 24.21
CA GLY A 144 -3.06 13.18 24.71
C GLY A 144 -3.92 14.01 23.76
N VAL A 145 -3.49 14.17 22.52
CA VAL A 145 -4.28 14.75 21.42
C VAL A 145 -4.58 13.65 20.41
N SER A 146 -5.86 13.49 20.08
CA SER A 146 -6.28 12.48 19.09
C SER A 146 -6.23 13.07 17.68
N TYR A 147 -5.61 12.34 16.77
CA TYR A 147 -5.47 12.66 15.36
C TYR A 147 -6.12 11.57 14.49
N LEU A 148 -6.50 11.95 13.27
CA LEU A 148 -7.07 11.06 12.27
C LEU A 148 -6.13 10.93 11.08
N HIS A 149 -5.93 9.70 10.61
CA HIS A 149 -5.13 9.43 9.43
C HIS A 149 -5.71 8.30 8.58
N LEU A 150 -5.35 8.28 7.31
CA LEU A 150 -5.60 7.17 6.40
C LEU A 150 -4.38 6.25 6.39
N VAL A 151 -4.49 5.04 6.95
CA VAL A 151 -3.39 4.07 6.99
C VAL A 151 -3.42 3.14 5.77
N ASN A 152 -2.27 2.52 5.47
CA ASN A 152 -2.05 1.68 4.29
C ASN A 152 -2.53 2.39 3.00
N ALA A 153 -2.17 3.65 2.87
CA ALA A 153 -2.67 4.50 1.82
C ALA A 153 -2.04 4.16 0.47
N ASP A 154 -2.91 3.83 -0.52
CA ASP A 154 -2.59 3.87 -1.94
C ASP A 154 -2.68 5.32 -2.40
N VAL A 155 -1.59 5.84 -2.98
CA VAL A 155 -1.46 7.23 -3.39
C VAL A 155 -1.26 7.29 -4.89
N GLN A 156 -2.18 7.96 -5.59
CA GLN A 156 -2.17 8.10 -7.04
C GLN A 156 -2.08 9.58 -7.41
N LEU A 157 -1.06 9.95 -8.20
CA LEU A 157 -0.98 11.28 -8.79
C LEU A 157 -2.02 11.40 -9.90
N ASN A 158 -2.76 12.51 -9.88
CA ASN A 158 -3.70 12.83 -10.94
C ASN A 158 -2.96 13.56 -12.07
N PRO A 159 -3.29 13.29 -13.35
CA PRO A 159 -2.68 14.03 -14.45
C PRO A 159 -3.02 15.51 -14.35
N GLU A 160 -2.04 16.35 -14.66
CA GLU A 160 -2.29 17.81 -14.82
C GLU A 160 -3.38 18.03 -15.88
N THR A 161 -4.42 18.77 -15.53
CA THR A 161 -5.54 19.12 -16.42
C THR A 161 -5.32 20.47 -17.06
#